data_366685548ecc29aa0f0bb2446ba34229
#
_entry.id   366685548ecc29aa0f0bb2446ba34229
#
_cell.length_a   1.000
_cell.length_b   1.000
_cell.length_c   1.000
_cell.angle_alpha   90.00
_cell.angle_beta   90.00
_cell.angle_gamma   90.00
#
_symmetry.space_group_name_H-M   'P 1'
#
loop_
_entity.id
_entity.type
_entity.pdbx_description
1 polymer ?
#
loop_
_entity_poly.entity_id
_entity_poly.type
_entity_poly.pdbx_seq_one_letter_code
_entity_poly.pdbx_strand_id
1 'polypeptide(L)'
;SLSCDPAAVRRRNYYPEMTSKPAARPAITPYQMEVTDFILGEMTGSLLQRCDYHARKAEIARWNAGNALLKRGIAFSPVKFGISFTLTHLNQAGALVQIYTDGSVLINHGGTEMGQGLFQKLTQVAARSLGAQQAVIRASATDTSKVPNTSATAASSGADLNGMAVQAACAKLIGRLK
;
A
#
# COMPACT_ATOMS: atom_id res chain seq x y z
N SER A 1 1.70 26.91 -22.36
CA SER A 1 2.41 25.66 -22.02
C SER A 1 3.84 26.00 -21.63
N LEU A 2 4.42 25.27 -20.67
CA LEU A 2 5.77 25.56 -20.17
C LEU A 2 6.89 25.12 -21.14
N SER A 3 6.55 24.55 -22.28
CA SER A 3 7.51 23.98 -23.27
C SER A 3 8.58 23.05 -22.66
N CYS A 4 8.30 22.50 -21.46
CA CYS A 4 9.17 21.60 -20.71
C CYS A 4 8.74 20.15 -20.88
N ASP A 5 9.70 19.23 -20.71
CA ASP A 5 9.39 17.81 -20.66
C ASP A 5 8.50 17.50 -19.43
N PRO A 6 7.33 16.89 -19.62
CA PRO A 6 6.44 16.53 -18.51
C PRO A 6 7.10 15.68 -17.43
N ALA A 7 8.00 14.77 -17.80
CA ALA A 7 8.74 13.96 -16.84
C ALA A 7 9.68 14.80 -15.96
N ALA A 8 10.36 15.77 -16.57
CA ALA A 8 11.23 16.69 -15.83
C ALA A 8 10.44 17.58 -14.85
N VAL A 9 9.27 18.07 -15.29
CA VAL A 9 8.38 18.86 -14.40
C VAL A 9 7.91 18.03 -13.22
N ARG A 10 7.48 16.79 -13.46
CA ARG A 10 7.04 15.89 -12.38
C ARG A 10 8.15 15.60 -11.38
N ARG A 11 9.37 15.32 -11.85
CA ARG A 11 10.53 15.08 -10.97
C ARG A 11 10.87 16.26 -10.07
N ARG A 12 10.64 17.49 -10.52
CA ARG A 12 10.83 18.69 -9.68
C ARG A 12 9.85 18.80 -8.51
N ASN A 13 8.74 18.08 -8.59
CA ASN A 13 7.74 18.05 -7.52
C ASN A 13 7.92 16.85 -6.56
N TYR A 14 8.99 16.09 -6.71
CA TYR A 14 9.34 15.03 -5.77
C TYR A 14 9.93 15.61 -4.48
N TYR A 15 9.85 14.84 -3.42
CA TYR A 15 10.67 15.13 -2.26
C TYR A 15 12.16 15.00 -2.62
N PRO A 16 13.04 15.68 -1.89
CA PRO A 16 14.49 15.49 -2.06
C PRO A 16 14.84 14.01 -1.95
N GLU A 17 15.72 13.54 -2.84
CA GLU A 17 16.22 12.17 -2.75
C GLU A 17 16.93 11.98 -1.40
N MET A 18 16.59 10.90 -0.72
CA MET A 18 17.30 10.47 0.47
C MET A 18 18.63 9.85 0.03
N THR A 19 19.61 10.72 -0.25
CA THR A 19 20.98 10.27 -0.48
C THR A 19 21.60 9.88 0.85
N SER A 20 22.63 9.03 0.82
CA SER A 20 23.42 8.60 1.98
C SER A 20 24.05 9.74 2.80
N LYS A 21 23.93 10.97 2.36
CA LYS A 21 24.20 12.18 3.14
C LYS A 21 22.91 12.64 3.79
N PRO A 22 22.88 12.85 5.12
CA PRO A 22 21.70 13.39 5.78
C PRO A 22 21.32 14.69 5.08
N ALA A 23 20.11 14.73 4.56
CA ALA A 23 19.56 15.97 4.03
C ALA A 23 19.59 17.01 5.15
N ALA A 24 19.94 18.25 4.81
CA ALA A 24 20.01 19.33 5.79
C ALA A 24 18.67 19.58 6.50
N ARG A 25 17.56 19.06 5.93
CA ARG A 25 16.22 19.00 6.52
C ARG A 25 15.50 17.74 6.04
N PRO A 26 14.80 17.00 6.92
CA PRO A 26 13.97 15.89 6.52
C PRO A 26 12.83 16.39 5.61
N ALA A 27 12.45 15.58 4.63
CA ALA A 27 11.25 15.86 3.85
C ALA A 27 10.03 15.63 4.74
N ILE A 28 9.16 16.63 4.84
CA ILE A 28 7.97 16.60 5.69
C ILE A 28 6.73 16.72 4.80
N THR A 29 5.74 15.88 5.04
CA THR A 29 4.45 15.97 4.36
C THR A 29 3.66 17.21 4.83
N PRO A 30 2.64 17.68 4.07
CA PRO A 30 1.76 18.76 4.51
C PRO A 30 1.07 18.53 5.86
N TYR A 31 0.94 17.29 6.29
CA TYR A 31 0.36 16.88 7.58
C TYR A 31 1.42 16.48 8.62
N GLN A 32 2.63 17.01 8.49
CA GLN A 32 3.72 16.97 9.46
C GLN A 32 4.32 15.56 9.70
N MET A 33 4.15 14.62 8.78
CA MET A 33 4.86 13.34 8.81
C MET A 33 6.23 13.46 8.15
N GLU A 34 7.25 12.91 8.77
CA GLU A 34 8.56 12.73 8.16
C GLU A 34 8.50 11.64 7.09
N VAL A 35 9.09 11.92 5.93
CA VAL A 35 9.22 10.95 4.84
C VAL A 35 10.49 10.16 5.05
N THR A 36 10.37 8.91 5.47
CA THR A 36 11.50 8.03 5.82
C THR A 36 11.90 7.06 4.72
N ASP A 37 11.02 6.84 3.74
CA ASP A 37 11.23 5.89 2.65
C ASP A 37 10.72 6.51 1.34
N PHE A 38 11.62 7.11 0.57
CA PHE A 38 11.31 7.78 -0.68
C PHE A 38 12.09 7.18 -1.84
N ILE A 39 11.44 6.29 -2.58
CA ILE A 39 12.04 5.55 -3.71
C ILE A 39 11.56 6.04 -5.08
N LEU A 40 10.70 7.06 -5.13
CA LEU A 40 10.03 7.49 -6.37
C LEU A 40 11.01 8.00 -7.42
N GLY A 41 12.11 8.64 -7.01
CA GLY A 41 13.15 9.13 -7.91
C GLY A 41 13.86 7.97 -8.64
N GLU A 42 14.31 6.98 -7.91
CA GLU A 42 14.96 5.77 -8.43
C GLU A 42 14.00 4.97 -9.32
N MET A 43 12.78 4.71 -8.83
CA MET A 43 11.73 4.03 -9.58
C MET A 43 11.43 4.72 -10.91
N THR A 44 11.31 6.04 -10.90
CA THR A 44 11.10 6.84 -12.11
C THR A 44 12.26 6.69 -13.09
N GLY A 45 13.50 6.81 -12.60
CA GLY A 45 14.69 6.65 -13.43
C GLY A 45 14.72 5.29 -14.12
N SER A 46 14.54 4.22 -13.35
CA SER A 46 14.48 2.84 -13.84
C SER A 46 13.35 2.63 -14.86
N LEU A 47 12.15 3.14 -14.60
CA LEU A 47 11.02 3.00 -15.51
C LEU A 47 11.27 3.73 -16.85
N LEU A 48 11.72 4.98 -16.80
CA LEU A 48 11.98 5.77 -18.01
C LEU A 48 13.07 5.14 -18.90
N GLN A 49 14.07 4.52 -18.29
CA GLN A 49 15.11 3.77 -18.99
C GLN A 49 14.52 2.48 -19.60
N ARG A 50 13.83 1.66 -18.81
CA ARG A 50 13.30 0.35 -19.25
C ARG A 50 12.26 0.46 -20.35
N CYS A 51 11.51 1.55 -20.41
CA CYS A 51 10.50 1.78 -21.45
C CYS A 51 11.00 2.64 -22.62
N ASP A 52 12.30 2.95 -22.69
CA ASP A 52 12.89 3.81 -23.73
C ASP A 52 12.11 5.13 -23.92
N TYR A 53 11.73 5.77 -22.82
CA TYR A 53 10.83 6.93 -22.83
C TYR A 53 11.26 8.00 -23.84
N HIS A 54 12.53 8.36 -23.86
CA HIS A 54 13.04 9.42 -24.73
C HIS A 54 13.00 9.03 -26.21
N ALA A 55 13.36 7.79 -26.54
CA ALA A 55 13.28 7.28 -27.91
C ALA A 55 11.83 7.23 -28.42
N ARG A 56 10.91 6.71 -27.59
CA ARG A 56 9.47 6.68 -27.91
C ARG A 56 8.88 8.08 -28.07
N LYS A 57 9.29 9.01 -27.25
CA LYS A 57 8.85 10.40 -27.37
C LYS A 57 9.30 11.04 -28.68
N ALA A 58 10.53 10.79 -29.10
CA ALA A 58 11.04 11.26 -30.38
C ALA A 58 10.32 10.59 -31.57
N GLU A 59 10.03 9.29 -31.49
CA GLU A 59 9.22 8.58 -32.49
C GLU A 59 7.81 9.18 -32.61
N ILE A 60 7.15 9.41 -31.47
CA ILE A 60 5.83 10.03 -31.42
C ILE A 60 5.83 11.43 -32.03
N ALA A 61 6.87 12.22 -31.77
CA ALA A 61 6.99 13.55 -32.36
C ALA A 61 7.10 13.49 -33.89
N ARG A 62 7.90 12.57 -34.43
CA ARG A 62 8.00 12.32 -35.88
C ARG A 62 6.69 11.85 -36.47
N TRP A 63 6.03 10.91 -35.86
CA TRP A 63 4.69 10.44 -36.25
C TRP A 63 3.70 11.60 -36.30
N ASN A 64 3.65 12.42 -35.28
CA ASN A 64 2.72 13.53 -35.17
C ASN A 64 2.96 14.64 -36.18
N ALA A 65 4.21 14.84 -36.62
CA ALA A 65 4.52 15.78 -37.68
C ALA A 65 3.97 15.33 -39.04
N GLY A 66 3.98 14.03 -39.32
CA GLY A 66 3.46 13.45 -40.56
C GLY A 66 1.96 13.18 -40.60
N ASN A 67 1.23 13.35 -39.49
CA ASN A 67 -0.20 13.03 -39.39
C ASN A 67 -1.00 14.26 -38.95
N ALA A 68 -1.96 14.66 -39.77
CA ALA A 68 -2.81 15.82 -39.48
C ALA A 68 -3.93 15.51 -38.45
N LEU A 69 -4.60 14.39 -38.62
CA LEU A 69 -5.81 14.04 -37.85
C LEU A 69 -5.52 13.20 -36.60
N LEU A 70 -4.71 12.14 -36.74
CA LEU A 70 -4.42 11.26 -35.62
C LEU A 70 -3.12 11.69 -34.94
N LYS A 71 -3.14 11.79 -33.63
CA LYS A 71 -1.96 12.12 -32.82
C LYS A 71 -1.72 11.03 -31.80
N ARG A 72 -0.47 10.70 -31.56
CA ARG A 72 -0.02 9.79 -30.51
C ARG A 72 0.47 10.59 -29.30
N GLY A 73 0.42 9.99 -28.14
CA GLY A 73 0.95 10.57 -26.90
C GLY A 73 1.58 9.49 -26.04
N ILE A 74 2.48 9.93 -25.17
CA ILE A 74 3.04 9.11 -24.09
C ILE A 74 2.94 9.91 -22.81
N ALA A 75 2.49 9.28 -21.74
CA ALA A 75 2.40 9.89 -20.42
C ALA A 75 3.06 9.00 -19.38
N PHE A 76 3.53 9.62 -18.34
CA PHE A 76 4.08 9.01 -17.14
C PHE A 76 3.41 9.65 -15.93
N SER A 77 2.86 8.84 -15.04
CA SER A 77 2.18 9.32 -13.84
C SER A 77 2.83 8.71 -12.59
N PRO A 78 3.69 9.45 -11.89
CA PRO A 78 4.19 9.03 -10.61
C PRO A 78 3.07 9.11 -9.58
N VAL A 79 3.00 8.11 -8.68
CA VAL A 79 2.00 8.06 -7.63
C VAL A 79 2.70 8.15 -6.28
N LYS A 80 2.26 9.11 -5.47
CA LYS A 80 2.54 9.18 -4.03
C LYS A 80 1.22 9.02 -3.30
N PHE A 81 1.17 8.07 -2.39
CA PHE A 81 -0.04 7.78 -1.63
C PHE A 81 0.30 7.64 -0.14
N GLY A 82 -0.46 8.34 0.71
CA GLY A 82 -0.41 8.17 2.15
C GLY A 82 -1.51 7.20 2.60
N ILE A 83 -1.18 6.34 3.56
CA ILE A 83 -2.12 5.44 4.20
C ILE A 83 -2.47 5.93 5.60
N SER A 84 -3.56 5.42 6.16
CA SER A 84 -4.09 5.76 7.49
C SER A 84 -4.82 7.11 7.56
N PHE A 85 -5.66 7.24 8.57
CA PHE A 85 -6.30 8.50 8.87
C PHE A 85 -5.31 9.45 9.56
N THR A 86 -5.34 10.72 9.20
CA THR A 86 -4.56 11.78 9.88
C THR A 86 -5.05 12.03 11.30
N LEU A 87 -6.34 11.76 11.59
CA LEU A 87 -6.88 11.68 12.93
C LEU A 87 -6.53 10.30 13.51
N THR A 88 -5.46 10.25 14.28
CA THR A 88 -4.84 9.00 14.73
C THR A 88 -5.76 8.11 15.57
N HIS A 89 -6.70 8.70 16.32
CA HIS A 89 -7.69 7.93 17.10
C HIS A 89 -8.66 7.12 16.24
N LEU A 90 -8.76 7.40 14.94
CA LEU A 90 -9.52 6.59 14.00
C LEU A 90 -8.74 5.38 13.47
N ASN A 91 -7.43 5.31 13.73
CA ASN A 91 -6.60 4.19 13.29
C ASN A 91 -6.65 3.07 14.32
N GLN A 92 -7.76 2.33 14.34
CA GLN A 92 -7.97 1.21 15.26
C GLN A 92 -8.58 0.00 14.56
N ALA A 93 -8.24 -1.18 15.01
CA ALA A 93 -8.85 -2.45 14.62
C ALA A 93 -8.78 -3.46 15.77
N GLY A 94 -9.68 -4.43 15.74
CA GLY A 94 -9.68 -5.57 16.64
C GLY A 94 -9.77 -6.88 15.88
N ALA A 95 -9.31 -7.96 16.48
CA ALA A 95 -9.46 -9.31 15.95
C ALA A 95 -9.70 -10.31 17.08
N LEU A 96 -10.53 -11.32 16.79
CA LEU A 96 -10.69 -12.52 17.57
C LEU A 96 -10.16 -13.70 16.75
N VAL A 97 -9.24 -14.46 17.33
CA VAL A 97 -8.70 -15.69 16.73
C VAL A 97 -9.08 -16.86 17.62
N GLN A 98 -9.69 -17.87 17.02
CA GLN A 98 -10.11 -19.10 17.69
C GLN A 98 -9.39 -20.29 17.03
N ILE A 99 -8.80 -21.15 17.86
CA ILE A 99 -8.20 -22.42 17.43
C ILE A 99 -9.10 -23.53 17.97
N TYR A 100 -9.57 -24.39 17.09
CA TYR A 100 -10.42 -25.52 17.43
C TYR A 100 -9.58 -26.77 17.68
N THR A 101 -10.21 -27.77 18.30
CA THR A 101 -9.55 -29.06 18.68
C THR A 101 -9.11 -29.87 17.47
N ASP A 102 -9.71 -29.65 16.31
CA ASP A 102 -9.30 -30.27 15.04
C ASP A 102 -8.12 -29.55 14.35
N GLY A 103 -7.57 -28.51 14.97
CA GLY A 103 -6.50 -27.69 14.46
C GLY A 103 -6.93 -26.61 13.45
N SER A 104 -8.22 -26.47 13.15
CA SER A 104 -8.72 -25.38 12.34
C SER A 104 -8.69 -24.06 13.10
N VAL A 105 -8.57 -22.97 12.36
CA VAL A 105 -8.48 -21.60 12.91
C VAL A 105 -9.54 -20.72 12.28
N LEU A 106 -10.29 -20.00 13.10
CA LEU A 106 -11.23 -19.00 12.65
C LEU A 106 -10.76 -17.60 13.09
N ILE A 107 -10.78 -16.67 12.15
CA ILE A 107 -10.48 -15.26 12.39
C ILE A 107 -11.75 -14.44 12.24
N ASN A 108 -12.10 -13.67 13.26
CA ASN A 108 -13.07 -12.60 13.17
C ASN A 108 -12.33 -11.26 13.20
N HIS A 109 -12.66 -10.36 12.31
CA HIS A 109 -12.08 -9.02 12.21
C HIS A 109 -13.14 -8.03 11.72
N GLY A 110 -12.86 -6.73 11.84
CA GLY A 110 -13.83 -5.70 11.47
C GLY A 110 -13.62 -5.11 10.06
N GLY A 111 -12.60 -5.57 9.33
CA GLY A 111 -12.31 -5.05 7.99
C GLY A 111 -13.29 -5.58 6.94
N THR A 112 -13.68 -4.72 6.00
CA THR A 112 -14.59 -5.05 4.88
C THR A 112 -13.79 -5.50 3.67
N GLU A 113 -14.22 -6.63 3.06
CA GLU A 113 -13.71 -7.08 1.76
C GLU A 113 -14.45 -6.35 0.64
N MET A 114 -13.72 -5.66 -0.21
CA MET A 114 -14.24 -4.90 -1.36
C MET A 114 -13.59 -5.35 -2.67
N GLY A 115 -12.97 -6.53 -2.70
CA GLY A 115 -12.19 -7.05 -3.81
C GLY A 115 -10.69 -6.78 -3.71
N GLN A 116 -10.22 -6.16 -2.62
CA GLN A 116 -8.80 -5.87 -2.39
C GLN A 116 -8.02 -7.03 -1.77
N GLY A 117 -8.66 -8.18 -1.50
CA GLY A 117 -8.02 -9.37 -0.96
C GLY A 117 -7.67 -9.27 0.53
N LEU A 118 -8.41 -8.50 1.31
CA LEU A 118 -8.16 -8.31 2.74
C LEU A 118 -8.23 -9.62 3.51
N PHE A 119 -9.27 -10.42 3.31
CA PHE A 119 -9.45 -11.68 4.02
C PHE A 119 -8.29 -12.65 3.76
N GLN A 120 -7.85 -12.73 2.52
CA GLN A 120 -6.69 -13.56 2.17
C GLN A 120 -5.40 -13.06 2.83
N LYS A 121 -5.18 -11.75 2.89
CA LYS A 121 -4.02 -11.17 3.58
C LYS A 121 -4.04 -11.50 5.08
N LEU A 122 -5.20 -11.39 5.72
CA LEU A 122 -5.34 -11.69 7.16
C LEU A 122 -5.12 -13.18 7.47
N THR A 123 -5.62 -14.09 6.62
CA THR A 123 -5.33 -15.52 6.78
C THR A 123 -3.83 -15.83 6.60
N GLN A 124 -3.14 -15.14 5.71
CA GLN A 124 -1.67 -15.23 5.57
C GLN A 124 -0.93 -14.72 6.81
N VAL A 125 -1.37 -13.60 7.38
CA VAL A 125 -0.78 -13.07 8.62
C VAL A 125 -0.93 -14.07 9.76
N ALA A 126 -2.13 -14.63 9.93
CA ALA A 126 -2.36 -15.66 10.96
C ALA A 126 -1.54 -16.93 10.72
N ALA A 127 -1.47 -17.41 9.47
CA ALA A 127 -0.68 -18.59 9.10
C ALA A 127 0.80 -18.41 9.48
N ARG A 128 1.38 -17.28 9.13
CA ARG A 128 2.77 -16.94 9.49
C ARG A 128 2.96 -16.81 11.00
N SER A 129 2.02 -16.16 11.68
CA SER A 129 2.10 -15.94 13.13
C SER A 129 1.98 -17.23 13.92
N LEU A 130 1.09 -18.15 13.51
CA LEU A 130 0.85 -19.42 14.20
C LEU A 130 1.78 -20.57 13.75
N GLY A 131 2.54 -20.38 12.66
CA GLY A 131 3.29 -21.46 12.03
C GLY A 131 2.40 -22.54 11.40
N ALA A 132 1.17 -22.18 11.00
CA ALA A 132 0.17 -23.09 10.46
C ALA A 132 0.03 -22.97 8.94
N GLN A 133 -0.53 -23.99 8.29
CA GLN A 133 -0.87 -23.92 6.88
C GLN A 133 -2.08 -22.98 6.68
N GLN A 134 -2.05 -22.12 5.67
CA GLN A 134 -3.16 -21.19 5.39
C GLN A 134 -4.48 -21.92 5.09
N ALA A 135 -4.43 -23.13 4.55
CA ALA A 135 -5.60 -23.93 4.20
C ALA A 135 -6.52 -24.27 5.39
N VAL A 136 -5.97 -24.31 6.61
CA VAL A 136 -6.75 -24.58 7.82
C VAL A 136 -7.31 -23.31 8.48
N ILE A 137 -7.02 -22.13 7.92
CA ILE A 137 -7.40 -20.83 8.48
C ILE A 137 -8.52 -20.23 7.65
N ARG A 138 -9.60 -19.81 8.32
CA ARG A 138 -10.74 -19.15 7.68
C ARG A 138 -10.99 -17.79 8.32
N ALA A 139 -11.28 -16.79 7.50
CA ALA A 139 -11.82 -15.51 7.94
C ALA A 139 -13.35 -15.54 7.81
N SER A 140 -14.06 -15.14 8.86
CA SER A 140 -15.50 -15.00 8.80
C SER A 140 -15.91 -13.73 8.07
N ALA A 141 -17.12 -13.72 7.50
CA ALA A 141 -17.72 -12.49 7.00
C ALA A 141 -17.78 -11.42 8.09
N THR A 142 -17.65 -10.16 7.72
CA THR A 142 -17.76 -9.02 8.65
C THR A 142 -19.22 -8.56 8.70
N ASP A 143 -19.79 -8.59 9.89
CA ASP A 143 -21.15 -8.12 10.16
C ASP A 143 -21.25 -7.59 11.61
N THR A 144 -22.38 -6.99 11.96
CA THR A 144 -22.60 -6.34 13.26
C THR A 144 -22.81 -7.31 14.43
N SER A 145 -22.91 -8.61 14.18
CA SER A 145 -22.96 -9.65 15.23
C SER A 145 -21.58 -9.94 15.82
N LYS A 146 -20.52 -9.44 15.18
CA LYS A 146 -19.14 -9.65 15.59
C LYS A 146 -18.56 -8.45 16.34
N VAL A 147 -17.61 -8.75 17.21
CA VAL A 147 -17.17 -7.84 18.27
C VAL A 147 -16.02 -6.89 17.91
N PRO A 148 -15.17 -7.11 16.93
CA PRO A 148 -14.02 -6.23 16.77
C PRO A 148 -14.46 -4.79 16.51
N ASN A 149 -14.23 -3.92 17.50
CA ASN A 149 -14.36 -2.49 17.30
C ASN A 149 -13.25 -2.03 16.35
N THR A 150 -13.65 -1.53 15.21
CA THR A 150 -12.71 -1.14 14.16
C THR A 150 -13.20 0.13 13.47
N SER A 151 -12.28 0.92 12.99
CA SER A 151 -12.58 2.04 12.11
C SER A 151 -13.08 1.57 10.75
N ALA A 152 -13.72 2.45 10.01
CA ALA A 152 -14.14 2.19 8.64
C ALA A 152 -12.97 1.66 7.81
N THR A 153 -13.24 0.71 6.92
CA THR A 153 -12.24 0.20 5.95
C THR A 153 -12.00 1.26 4.87
N ALA A 154 -11.18 2.22 5.19
CA ALA A 154 -10.86 3.39 4.37
C ALA A 154 -9.39 3.78 4.53
N ALA A 155 -8.96 4.84 3.85
CA ALA A 155 -7.60 5.38 3.90
C ALA A 155 -6.49 4.34 3.65
N SER A 156 -6.80 3.27 2.94
CA SER A 156 -5.91 2.13 2.60
C SER A 156 -5.23 1.46 3.81
N SER A 157 -5.80 1.61 5.00
CA SER A 157 -5.24 1.08 6.26
C SER A 157 -5.75 -0.31 6.65
N GLY A 158 -6.67 -0.88 5.86
CA GLY A 158 -7.36 -2.13 6.24
C GLY A 158 -6.41 -3.31 6.48
N ALA A 159 -5.40 -3.51 5.62
CA ALA A 159 -4.45 -4.60 5.78
C ALA A 159 -3.51 -4.38 6.96
N ASP A 160 -3.05 -3.14 7.18
CA ASP A 160 -2.12 -2.80 8.26
C ASP A 160 -2.79 -2.95 9.62
N LEU A 161 -3.91 -2.27 9.83
CA LEU A 161 -4.59 -2.25 11.12
C LEU A 161 -5.16 -3.62 11.49
N ASN A 162 -5.93 -4.25 10.59
CA ASN A 162 -6.50 -5.56 10.87
C ASN A 162 -5.42 -6.66 10.89
N GLY A 163 -4.37 -6.54 10.08
CA GLY A 163 -3.22 -7.45 10.11
C GLY A 163 -2.50 -7.41 11.44
N MET A 164 -2.22 -6.23 11.99
CA MET A 164 -1.62 -6.06 13.31
C MET A 164 -2.53 -6.58 14.42
N ALA A 165 -3.84 -6.37 14.32
CA ALA A 165 -4.80 -6.91 15.29
C ALA A 165 -4.80 -8.44 15.30
N VAL A 166 -4.79 -9.08 14.12
CA VAL A 166 -4.68 -10.54 13.99
C VAL A 166 -3.35 -11.04 14.54
N GLN A 167 -2.24 -10.39 14.20
CA GLN A 167 -0.92 -10.75 14.70
C GLN A 167 -0.85 -10.68 16.23
N ALA A 168 -1.39 -9.62 16.83
CA ALA A 168 -1.42 -9.45 18.28
C ALA A 168 -2.28 -10.52 18.96
N ALA A 169 -3.43 -10.89 18.38
CA ALA A 169 -4.28 -11.97 18.88
C ALA A 169 -3.57 -13.32 18.81
N CYS A 170 -2.90 -13.64 17.69
CA CYS A 170 -2.10 -14.86 17.53
C CYS A 170 -0.96 -14.92 18.54
N ALA A 171 -0.25 -13.82 18.78
CA ALA A 171 0.83 -13.77 19.77
C ALA A 171 0.34 -14.10 21.18
N LYS A 172 -0.84 -13.60 21.57
CA LYS A 172 -1.47 -13.95 22.87
C LYS A 172 -1.79 -15.43 22.97
N LEU A 173 -2.28 -16.05 21.89
CA LEU A 173 -2.57 -17.50 21.88
C LEU A 173 -1.29 -18.31 21.99
N ILE A 174 -0.25 -17.99 21.24
CA ILE A 174 1.08 -18.65 21.31
C ILE A 174 1.63 -18.58 22.74
N GLY A 175 1.52 -17.42 23.39
CA GLY A 175 1.96 -17.27 24.77
C GLY A 175 1.21 -18.13 25.79
N ARG A 176 -0.01 -18.58 25.46
CA ARG A 176 -0.80 -19.51 26.31
C ARG A 176 -0.54 -20.99 26.00
N LEU A 177 -0.06 -21.29 24.81
CA LEU A 177 0.23 -22.66 24.36
C LEU A 177 1.64 -23.14 24.76
N LYS A 178 2.48 -22.24 25.23
CA LYS A 178 3.81 -22.52 25.81
C LYS A 178 3.72 -22.73 27.31
#